data_7cf5ad90195a810d4f19ec6ae46e57b1
#
_entry.id   7cf5ad90195a810d4f19ec6ae46e57b1
#
_cell.length_a   1.000
_cell.length_b   1.000
_cell.length_c   1.000
_cell.angle_alpha   90.00
_cell.angle_beta   90.00
_cell.angle_gamma   90.00
#
_symmetry.space_group_name_H-M   'P 1'
#
loop_
_entity.id
_entity.type
_entity.pdbx_description
1 polymer ?
#
loop_
_entity_poly.entity_id
_entity_poly.type
_entity_poly.pdbx_seq_one_letter_code
_entity_poly.pdbx_strand_id
1 'polypeptide(L)'
;TTYVYNRVNENSKTLLDIFHGVKTERCIYRTNYPNLDLIKASPRMEEADGLPVIIKEALHQVEDRYNYAIIDCHPSMQLPTIAALVAADELLIPYEPDAFGKTGLNFLSDYIAQIQEYCNPDLTYHVFISKYAGRKSQIEEIRDLVEKYQFPLLTTVISNRAAVNSANKARKPLAKHRRTDASTKDYEDLTKEVLALME
;
A
#
# COMPACT_ATOMS: atom_id res chain seq x y z
N THR A 1 2.51 -5.22 9.16
CA THR A 1 1.89 -6.28 8.32
C THR A 1 2.35 -7.65 8.75
N THR A 2 3.65 -7.92 8.81
CA THR A 2 4.24 -9.22 9.18
C THR A 2 3.67 -9.79 10.49
N TYR A 3 3.49 -9.00 11.53
CA TYR A 3 2.98 -9.45 12.83
C TYR A 3 1.52 -9.93 12.81
N VAL A 4 0.72 -9.46 11.87
CA VAL A 4 -0.71 -9.83 11.74
C VAL A 4 -0.86 -11.17 11.04
N TYR A 5 -0.02 -11.43 10.05
CA TYR A 5 -0.20 -12.54 9.11
C TYR A 5 0.78 -13.71 9.31
N ASN A 6 1.70 -13.65 10.29
CA ASN A 6 2.96 -14.36 10.19
C ASN A 6 3.17 -15.58 11.07
N ARG A 7 3.74 -16.63 10.45
CA ARG A 7 4.48 -17.75 11.07
C ARG A 7 5.95 -17.79 10.63
N VAL A 8 6.50 -16.72 10.09
CA VAL A 8 7.86 -16.72 9.52
C VAL A 8 8.89 -16.51 10.63
N ASN A 9 9.92 -17.35 10.68
CA ASN A 9 11.01 -17.24 11.67
C ASN A 9 12.07 -16.21 11.24
N GLU A 10 13.03 -15.92 12.11
CA GLU A 10 14.10 -14.95 11.87
C GLU A 10 15.00 -15.28 10.66
N ASN A 11 15.14 -16.58 10.33
CA ASN A 11 15.96 -17.06 9.22
C ASN A 11 15.20 -17.13 7.88
N SER A 12 13.98 -16.60 7.83
CA SER A 12 13.19 -16.61 6.60
C SER A 12 13.77 -15.67 5.55
N LYS A 13 13.74 -16.09 4.29
CA LYS A 13 14.07 -15.22 3.16
C LYS A 13 13.12 -14.02 3.11
N THR A 14 13.60 -12.89 2.60
CA THR A 14 12.92 -11.60 2.62
C THR A 14 12.90 -10.97 1.24
N LEU A 15 12.26 -9.83 1.08
CA LEU A 15 12.34 -9.02 -0.12
C LEU A 15 13.78 -8.61 -0.44
N LEU A 16 14.62 -8.36 0.57
CA LEU A 16 16.03 -8.05 0.35
C LEU A 16 16.80 -9.20 -0.33
N ASP A 17 16.44 -10.46 -0.02
CA ASP A 17 17.03 -11.61 -0.69
C ASP A 17 16.66 -11.66 -2.18
N ILE A 18 15.49 -11.15 -2.57
CA ILE A 18 15.11 -11.00 -4.00
C ILE A 18 16.01 -9.97 -4.67
N PHE A 19 16.28 -8.83 -4.03
CA PHE A 19 17.25 -7.84 -4.52
C PHE A 19 18.65 -8.43 -4.68
N HIS A 20 19.01 -9.46 -3.92
CA HIS A 20 20.26 -10.21 -4.03
C HIS A 20 20.16 -11.46 -4.95
N GLY A 21 19.15 -11.55 -5.79
CA GLY A 21 19.01 -12.58 -6.81
C GLY A 21 18.43 -13.92 -6.35
N VAL A 22 17.85 -13.99 -5.15
CA VAL A 22 17.11 -15.18 -4.71
C VAL A 22 15.77 -15.25 -5.46
N LYS A 23 15.41 -16.43 -5.97
CA LYS A 23 14.15 -16.67 -6.66
C LYS A 23 12.94 -16.32 -5.78
N THR A 24 11.95 -15.65 -6.37
CA THR A 24 10.76 -15.12 -5.69
C THR A 24 10.01 -16.19 -4.90
N GLU A 25 9.85 -17.41 -5.46
CA GLU A 25 9.11 -18.50 -4.80
C GLU A 25 9.71 -18.91 -3.46
N ARG A 26 11.01 -18.72 -3.25
CA ARG A 26 11.69 -19.02 -1.99
C ARG A 26 11.46 -17.98 -0.92
N CYS A 27 10.93 -16.82 -1.30
CA CYS A 27 10.64 -15.70 -0.41
C CYS A 27 9.15 -15.58 -0.07
N ILE A 28 8.30 -16.44 -0.66
CA ILE A 28 6.85 -16.46 -0.43
C ILE A 28 6.50 -17.43 0.69
N TYR A 29 5.71 -16.95 1.64
CA TYR A 29 5.24 -17.72 2.79
C TYR A 29 3.73 -17.69 2.91
N ARG A 30 3.13 -18.86 3.12
CA ARG A 30 1.71 -18.98 3.43
C ARG A 30 1.39 -18.31 4.75
N THR A 31 0.29 -17.58 4.78
CA THR A 31 -0.24 -17.02 6.02
C THR A 31 -1.25 -17.97 6.69
N ASN A 32 -1.82 -17.54 7.82
CA ASN A 32 -2.92 -18.26 8.48
C ASN A 32 -4.27 -17.99 7.82
N TYR A 33 -4.31 -17.19 6.76
CA TYR A 33 -5.54 -16.81 6.04
C TYR A 33 -5.52 -17.44 4.65
N PRO A 34 -6.62 -18.05 4.22
CA PRO A 34 -6.70 -18.66 2.89
C PRO A 34 -6.51 -17.58 1.81
N ASN A 35 -5.89 -17.97 0.70
CA ASN A 35 -5.64 -17.12 -0.48
C ASN A 35 -4.80 -15.87 -0.18
N LEU A 36 -4.02 -15.89 0.90
CA LEU A 36 -3.12 -14.79 1.25
C LEU A 36 -1.75 -15.34 1.59
N ASP A 37 -0.78 -15.03 0.76
CA ASP A 37 0.64 -15.31 0.99
C ASP A 37 1.38 -13.99 1.29
N LEU A 38 2.60 -14.08 1.76
CA LEU A 38 3.39 -12.93 2.20
C LEU A 38 4.84 -13.07 1.78
N ILE A 39 5.40 -12.00 1.21
CA ILE A 39 6.84 -11.74 1.18
C ILE A 39 7.15 -10.72 2.28
N LYS A 40 8.05 -11.06 3.16
CA LYS A 40 8.41 -10.22 4.31
C LYS A 40 9.50 -9.24 3.91
N ALA A 41 9.41 -7.97 4.34
CA ALA A 41 10.51 -7.03 4.26
C ALA A 41 11.66 -7.41 5.22
N SER A 42 12.88 -7.00 4.88
CA SER A 42 14.03 -7.07 5.79
C SER A 42 14.08 -5.81 6.67
N PRO A 43 14.53 -5.90 7.94
CA PRO A 43 14.92 -4.71 8.70
C PRO A 43 16.07 -3.92 8.06
N ARG A 44 16.81 -4.52 7.12
CA ARG A 44 17.96 -3.93 6.41
C ARG A 44 17.61 -3.60 4.95
N MET A 45 16.37 -3.13 4.68
CA MET A 45 15.95 -2.78 3.31
C MET A 45 16.75 -1.60 2.73
N GLU A 46 17.43 -0.81 3.55
CA GLU A 46 18.38 0.24 3.11
C GLU A 46 19.62 -0.33 2.40
N GLU A 47 19.92 -1.63 2.58
CA GLU A 47 20.99 -2.34 1.87
C GLU A 47 20.56 -2.85 0.48
N ALA A 48 19.30 -2.62 0.09
CA ALA A 48 18.82 -3.02 -1.23
C ALA A 48 19.59 -2.27 -2.33
N ASP A 49 20.11 -3.03 -3.27
CA ASP A 49 20.88 -2.54 -4.43
C ASP A 49 20.37 -3.19 -5.71
N GLY A 50 20.63 -2.56 -6.85
CA GLY A 50 20.25 -3.07 -8.16
C GLY A 50 19.36 -2.12 -8.96
N LEU A 51 18.62 -2.68 -9.92
CA LEU A 51 17.77 -1.92 -10.83
C LEU A 51 16.33 -1.77 -10.28
N PRO A 52 15.65 -0.66 -10.56
CA PRO A 52 14.27 -0.46 -10.12
C PRO A 52 13.25 -1.47 -10.66
N VAL A 53 13.57 -2.23 -11.70
CA VAL A 53 12.70 -3.26 -12.28
C VAL A 53 12.65 -4.56 -11.47
N ILE A 54 13.47 -4.72 -10.46
CA ILE A 54 13.63 -5.97 -9.70
C ILE A 54 12.31 -6.48 -9.12
N ILE A 55 11.46 -5.62 -8.57
CA ILE A 55 10.16 -6.04 -8.02
C ILE A 55 9.22 -6.47 -9.17
N LYS A 56 9.21 -5.76 -10.29
CA LYS A 56 8.41 -6.12 -11.48
C LYS A 56 8.79 -7.49 -12.00
N GLU A 57 10.07 -7.75 -12.16
CA GLU A 57 10.59 -9.07 -12.59
C GLU A 57 10.29 -10.17 -11.58
N ALA A 58 10.36 -9.86 -10.28
CA ALA A 58 10.03 -10.80 -9.21
C ALA A 58 8.53 -11.18 -9.21
N LEU A 59 7.64 -10.23 -9.43
CA LEU A 59 6.20 -10.48 -9.53
C LEU A 59 5.85 -11.27 -10.79
N HIS A 60 6.47 -10.97 -11.91
CA HIS A 60 6.29 -11.70 -13.17
C HIS A 60 6.64 -13.20 -13.04
N GLN A 61 7.64 -13.58 -12.22
CA GLN A 61 7.97 -14.99 -11.96
C GLN A 61 6.83 -15.81 -11.34
N VAL A 62 5.83 -15.15 -10.76
CA VAL A 62 4.76 -15.80 -9.98
C VAL A 62 3.35 -15.30 -10.37
N GLU A 63 3.22 -14.57 -11.47
CA GLU A 63 1.95 -13.96 -11.90
C GLU A 63 0.82 -14.96 -12.10
N ASP A 64 1.11 -16.16 -12.59
CA ASP A 64 0.12 -17.26 -12.78
C ASP A 64 -0.51 -17.75 -11.46
N ARG A 65 0.06 -17.36 -10.32
CA ARG A 65 -0.34 -17.86 -8.99
C ARG A 65 -1.22 -16.89 -8.21
N TYR A 66 -1.22 -15.62 -8.59
CA TYR A 66 -1.86 -14.55 -7.82
C TYR A 66 -2.68 -13.63 -8.71
N ASN A 67 -3.86 -13.24 -8.24
CA ASN A 67 -4.69 -12.25 -8.91
C ASN A 67 -4.22 -10.82 -8.61
N TYR A 68 -3.69 -10.61 -7.40
CA TYR A 68 -3.25 -9.29 -6.92
C TYR A 68 -1.98 -9.40 -6.09
N ALA A 69 -1.13 -8.39 -6.20
CA ALA A 69 0.02 -8.15 -5.33
C ALA A 69 -0.13 -6.79 -4.65
N ILE A 70 -0.11 -6.74 -3.32
CA ILE A 70 -0.18 -5.48 -2.55
C ILE A 70 1.20 -5.21 -1.97
N ILE A 71 1.81 -4.08 -2.32
CA ILE A 71 3.13 -3.66 -1.86
C ILE A 71 2.95 -2.57 -0.80
N ASP A 72 3.28 -2.89 0.45
CA ASP A 72 3.26 -1.94 1.58
C ASP A 72 4.59 -1.18 1.63
N CYS A 73 4.59 0.07 1.17
CA CYS A 73 5.79 0.88 0.99
C CYS A 73 6.19 1.66 2.25
N HIS A 74 7.50 1.81 2.45
CA HIS A 74 8.04 2.77 3.43
C HIS A 74 7.90 4.21 2.89
N PRO A 75 7.68 5.23 3.75
CA PRO A 75 7.49 6.62 3.31
C PRO A 75 8.76 7.32 2.80
N SER A 76 9.81 6.61 2.46
CA SER A 76 11.04 7.15 1.86
C SER A 76 11.13 6.79 0.38
N MET A 77 11.65 7.72 -0.46
CA MET A 77 11.89 7.49 -1.89
C MET A 77 13.25 6.83 -2.14
N GLN A 78 13.51 5.71 -1.45
CA GLN A 78 14.67 4.84 -1.70
C GLN A 78 14.36 3.78 -2.74
N LEU A 79 15.39 3.06 -3.18
CA LEU A 79 15.28 2.04 -4.23
C LEU A 79 14.09 1.07 -4.06
N PRO A 80 13.78 0.51 -2.86
CA PRO A 80 12.64 -0.39 -2.71
C PRO A 80 11.29 0.27 -3.03
N THR A 81 11.11 1.53 -2.66
CA THR A 81 9.88 2.29 -2.96
C THR A 81 9.79 2.63 -4.44
N ILE A 82 10.91 3.06 -5.06
CA ILE A 82 10.98 3.31 -6.50
C ILE A 82 10.67 2.02 -7.28
N ALA A 83 11.26 0.89 -6.87
CA ALA A 83 11.01 -0.40 -7.51
C ALA A 83 9.55 -0.86 -7.36
N ALA A 84 8.89 -0.54 -6.25
CA ALA A 84 7.46 -0.77 -6.07
C ALA A 84 6.62 0.06 -7.05
N LEU A 85 6.92 1.35 -7.23
CA LEU A 85 6.23 2.23 -8.18
C LEU A 85 6.46 1.81 -9.64
N VAL A 86 7.66 1.31 -9.97
CA VAL A 86 7.97 0.76 -11.30
C VAL A 86 7.19 -0.53 -11.58
N ALA A 87 6.87 -1.29 -10.55
CA ALA A 87 6.14 -2.56 -10.68
C ALA A 87 4.62 -2.42 -10.59
N ALA A 88 4.11 -1.33 -10.05
CA ALA A 88 2.69 -1.16 -9.75
C ALA A 88 1.88 -0.78 -11.00
N ASP A 89 0.65 -1.29 -11.07
CA ASP A 89 -0.38 -0.84 -12.01
C ASP A 89 -1.14 0.36 -11.41
N GLU A 90 -1.43 0.28 -10.09
CA GLU A 90 -2.19 1.28 -9.35
C GLU A 90 -1.49 1.66 -8.04
N LEU A 91 -1.35 2.95 -7.75
CA LEU A 91 -0.87 3.47 -6.48
C LEU A 91 -2.02 4.06 -5.67
N LEU A 92 -2.28 3.49 -4.49
CA LEU A 92 -3.26 4.01 -3.54
C LEU A 92 -2.57 4.86 -2.47
N ILE A 93 -2.98 6.13 -2.37
CA ILE A 93 -2.38 7.11 -1.47
C ILE A 93 -3.35 7.42 -0.33
N PRO A 94 -3.10 6.90 0.89
CA PRO A 94 -3.89 7.29 2.06
C PRO A 94 -3.57 8.72 2.46
N TYR A 95 -4.57 9.60 2.42
CA TYR A 95 -4.45 10.98 2.83
C TYR A 95 -5.17 11.21 4.17
N GLU A 96 -4.43 11.67 5.16
CA GLU A 96 -4.98 12.12 6.44
C GLU A 96 -5.16 13.64 6.39
N PRO A 97 -6.40 14.16 6.42
CA PRO A 97 -6.65 15.61 6.37
C PRO A 97 -6.12 16.30 7.63
N ASP A 98 -4.93 16.86 7.53
CA ASP A 98 -4.26 17.66 8.54
C ASP A 98 -3.34 18.70 7.89
N ALA A 99 -2.76 19.62 8.69
CA ALA A 99 -1.98 20.75 8.20
C ALA A 99 -0.70 20.36 7.39
N PHE A 100 -0.23 19.12 7.50
CA PHE A 100 1.02 18.67 6.87
C PHE A 100 0.79 17.79 5.62
N GLY A 101 -0.41 17.23 5.45
CA GLY A 101 -0.71 16.28 4.39
C GLY A 101 -0.51 16.82 2.97
N LYS A 102 -0.85 18.09 2.73
CA LYS A 102 -0.75 18.74 1.40
C LYS A 102 0.67 18.81 0.86
N THR A 103 1.63 19.18 1.69
CA THR A 103 3.04 19.29 1.26
C THR A 103 3.59 17.91 0.85
N GLY A 104 3.26 16.87 1.61
CA GLY A 104 3.65 15.50 1.29
C GLY A 104 3.03 15.00 0.00
N LEU A 105 1.75 15.33 -0.26
CA LEU A 105 1.05 14.90 -1.45
C LEU A 105 1.58 15.58 -2.73
N ASN A 106 1.87 16.88 -2.68
CA ASN A 106 2.50 17.59 -3.81
C ASN A 106 3.88 17.01 -4.15
N PHE A 107 4.71 16.77 -3.12
CA PHE A 107 6.01 16.15 -3.30
C PHE A 107 5.89 14.75 -3.93
N LEU A 108 4.93 13.95 -3.48
CA LEU A 108 4.69 12.62 -4.04
C LEU A 108 4.21 12.69 -5.49
N SER A 109 3.37 13.67 -5.87
CA SER A 109 2.89 13.81 -7.23
C SER A 109 4.02 14.12 -8.23
N ASP A 110 5.02 14.91 -7.82
CA ASP A 110 6.19 15.19 -8.65
C ASP A 110 7.03 13.91 -8.90
N TYR A 111 7.16 13.04 -7.88
CA TYR A 111 7.79 11.74 -8.05
C TYR A 111 7.00 10.78 -8.94
N ILE A 112 5.68 10.75 -8.78
CA ILE A 112 4.82 9.92 -9.64
C ILE A 112 4.98 10.34 -11.09
N ALA A 113 4.96 11.65 -11.38
CA ALA A 113 5.16 12.16 -12.74
C ALA A 113 6.50 11.73 -13.33
N GLN A 114 7.60 11.73 -12.55
CA GLN A 114 8.89 11.24 -12.99
C GLN A 114 8.88 9.72 -13.25
N ILE A 115 8.23 8.92 -12.38
CA ILE A 115 8.09 7.48 -12.61
C ILE A 115 7.30 7.20 -13.89
N GLN A 116 6.19 7.91 -14.11
CA GLN A 116 5.38 7.80 -15.33
C GLN A 116 6.18 8.19 -16.58
N GLU A 117 6.97 9.23 -16.52
CA GLU A 117 7.77 9.70 -17.65
C GLU A 117 8.91 8.74 -18.02
N TYR A 118 9.62 8.19 -17.02
CA TYR A 118 10.90 7.49 -17.29
C TYR A 118 10.86 5.98 -17.08
N CYS A 119 9.91 5.44 -16.30
CA CYS A 119 9.98 4.07 -15.82
C CYS A 119 8.69 3.26 -15.99
N ASN A 120 7.54 3.85 -15.76
CA ASN A 120 6.25 3.16 -15.76
C ASN A 120 5.14 4.12 -16.25
N PRO A 121 4.98 4.31 -17.58
CA PRO A 121 3.99 5.23 -18.15
C PRO A 121 2.55 4.83 -17.88
N ASP A 122 2.29 3.57 -17.58
CA ASP A 122 0.95 3.03 -17.31
C ASP A 122 0.54 3.13 -15.84
N LEU A 123 1.44 3.58 -14.94
CA LEU A 123 1.12 3.76 -13.52
C LEU A 123 -0.03 4.75 -13.36
N THR A 124 -1.12 4.28 -12.76
CA THR A 124 -2.20 5.14 -12.28
C THR A 124 -2.13 5.35 -10.77
N TYR A 125 -2.79 6.41 -10.27
CA TYR A 125 -2.83 6.62 -8.82
C TYR A 125 -4.15 7.24 -8.39
N HIS A 126 -4.59 6.90 -7.18
CA HIS A 126 -5.74 7.51 -6.54
C HIS A 126 -5.44 7.82 -5.07
N VAL A 127 -6.02 8.93 -4.63
CA VAL A 127 -5.96 9.37 -3.23
C VAL A 127 -7.26 8.96 -2.54
N PHE A 128 -7.19 8.43 -1.32
CA PHE A 128 -8.36 8.19 -0.49
C PHE A 128 -8.21 8.83 0.88
N ILE A 129 -9.32 9.34 1.42
CA ILE A 129 -9.31 9.96 2.74
C ILE A 129 -9.22 8.90 3.83
N SER A 130 -8.24 9.03 4.70
CA SER A 130 -8.00 8.15 5.83
C SER A 130 -8.13 8.91 7.15
N LYS A 131 -8.47 8.19 8.23
CA LYS A 131 -8.64 8.72 9.59
C LYS A 131 -9.61 9.92 9.69
N TYR A 132 -10.64 9.90 8.90
CA TYR A 132 -11.66 10.95 8.90
C TYR A 132 -12.47 10.94 10.19
N ALA A 133 -12.59 12.10 10.85
CA ALA A 133 -13.31 12.29 12.10
C ALA A 133 -14.48 13.28 11.98
N GLY A 134 -14.81 13.78 10.79
CA GLY A 134 -15.89 14.72 10.54
C GLY A 134 -15.64 16.13 11.06
N ARG A 135 -14.40 16.51 11.32
CA ARG A 135 -14.06 17.86 11.79
C ARG A 135 -14.22 18.89 10.66
N LYS A 136 -14.65 20.11 11.01
CA LYS A 136 -14.80 21.20 10.05
C LYS A 136 -13.50 21.48 9.27
N SER A 137 -12.36 21.50 9.95
CA SER A 137 -11.05 21.66 9.32
C SER A 137 -10.75 20.58 8.28
N GLN A 138 -11.11 19.32 8.55
CA GLN A 138 -10.93 18.22 7.60
C GLN A 138 -11.81 18.40 6.35
N ILE A 139 -13.06 18.86 6.54
CA ILE A 139 -13.97 19.12 5.42
C ILE A 139 -13.43 20.23 4.52
N GLU A 140 -12.94 21.32 5.11
CA GLU A 140 -12.33 22.44 4.37
C GLU A 140 -11.09 21.98 3.60
N GLU A 141 -10.27 21.14 4.20
CA GLU A 141 -9.07 20.61 3.57
C GLU A 141 -9.35 19.64 2.42
N ILE A 142 -10.34 18.74 2.59
CA ILE A 142 -10.78 17.85 1.50
C ILE A 142 -11.34 18.65 0.34
N ARG A 143 -12.12 19.71 0.63
CA ARG A 143 -12.61 20.61 -0.42
C ARG A 143 -11.46 21.24 -1.21
N ASP A 144 -10.44 21.73 -0.50
CA ASP A 144 -9.25 22.29 -1.13
C ASP A 144 -8.54 21.28 -2.04
N LEU A 145 -8.45 20.00 -1.64
CA LEU A 145 -7.86 18.96 -2.48
C LEU A 145 -8.60 18.79 -3.80
N VAL A 146 -9.93 18.80 -3.77
CA VAL A 146 -10.75 18.66 -4.96
C VAL A 146 -10.71 19.90 -5.83
N GLU A 147 -10.95 21.09 -5.24
CA GLU A 147 -11.16 22.34 -5.99
C GLU A 147 -9.84 22.97 -6.48
N LYS A 148 -8.77 22.90 -5.68
CA LYS A 148 -7.51 23.60 -5.97
C LYS A 148 -6.44 22.70 -6.56
N TYR A 149 -6.36 21.45 -6.12
CA TYR A 149 -5.26 20.55 -6.48
C TYR A 149 -5.67 19.48 -7.48
N GLN A 150 -6.98 19.22 -7.65
CA GLN A 150 -7.54 18.29 -8.63
C GLN A 150 -6.94 16.86 -8.56
N PHE A 151 -6.55 16.40 -7.35
CA PHE A 151 -6.10 15.03 -7.18
C PHE A 151 -7.22 14.04 -7.48
N PRO A 152 -6.91 12.88 -8.10
CA PRO A 152 -7.88 11.81 -8.34
C PRO A 152 -8.29 11.18 -7.01
N LEU A 153 -9.41 11.68 -6.44
CA LEU A 153 -9.87 11.29 -5.11
C LEU A 153 -10.93 10.19 -5.22
N LEU A 154 -10.73 9.09 -4.48
CA LEU A 154 -11.75 8.06 -4.31
C LEU A 154 -12.93 8.58 -3.47
N THR A 155 -14.11 8.04 -3.71
CA THR A 155 -15.34 8.42 -3.00
C THR A 155 -15.41 7.82 -1.61
N THR A 156 -14.78 6.66 -1.41
CA THR A 156 -14.74 5.99 -0.11
C THR A 156 -13.81 6.71 0.87
N VAL A 157 -14.31 6.90 2.09
CA VAL A 157 -13.61 7.55 3.20
C VAL A 157 -13.44 6.57 4.34
N ILE A 158 -12.22 6.43 4.86
CA ILE A 158 -11.92 5.58 6.01
C ILE A 158 -12.06 6.37 7.31
N SER A 159 -13.04 6.00 8.12
CA SER A 159 -13.33 6.65 9.41
C SER A 159 -12.21 6.41 10.44
N ASN A 160 -11.92 7.42 11.24
CA ASN A 160 -11.02 7.29 12.39
C ASN A 160 -11.72 6.55 13.54
N ARG A 161 -11.41 5.26 13.71
CA ARG A 161 -12.05 4.41 14.72
C ARG A 161 -11.07 3.61 15.55
N ALA A 162 -11.38 3.47 16.83
CA ALA A 162 -10.57 2.69 17.78
C ALA A 162 -10.48 1.18 17.41
N ALA A 163 -11.42 0.67 16.61
CA ALA A 163 -11.44 -0.72 16.16
C ALA A 163 -10.18 -1.10 15.38
N VAL A 164 -9.66 -0.21 14.53
CA VAL A 164 -8.42 -0.42 13.77
C VAL A 164 -7.23 -0.61 14.72
N ASN A 165 -7.09 0.29 15.69
CA ASN A 165 -6.02 0.17 16.69
C ASN A 165 -6.18 -1.08 17.58
N SER A 166 -7.41 -1.45 17.90
CA SER A 166 -7.73 -2.67 18.65
C SER A 166 -7.32 -3.94 17.87
N ALA A 167 -7.59 -3.97 16.56
CA ALA A 167 -7.20 -5.08 15.68
C ALA A 167 -5.68 -5.21 15.59
N ASN A 168 -4.96 -4.09 15.43
CA ASN A 168 -3.50 -4.06 15.40
C ASN A 168 -2.87 -4.58 16.71
N LYS A 169 -3.40 -4.13 17.88
CA LYS A 169 -2.96 -4.64 19.18
C LYS A 169 -3.24 -6.13 19.36
N ALA A 170 -4.36 -6.61 18.85
CA ALA A 170 -4.72 -8.03 18.87
C ALA A 170 -3.96 -8.86 17.82
N ARG A 171 -3.17 -8.24 16.93
CA ARG A 171 -2.47 -8.89 15.81
C ARG A 171 -3.42 -9.70 14.94
N LYS A 172 -4.58 -9.12 14.62
CA LYS A 172 -5.61 -9.75 13.79
C LYS A 172 -6.07 -8.79 12.69
N PRO A 173 -6.40 -9.29 11.49
CA PRO A 173 -7.05 -8.48 10.48
C PRO A 173 -8.34 -7.86 11.03
N LEU A 174 -8.62 -6.60 10.66
CA LEU A 174 -9.79 -5.88 11.11
C LEU A 174 -11.09 -6.66 10.85
N ALA A 175 -11.27 -7.19 9.65
CA ALA A 175 -12.43 -7.98 9.24
C ALA A 175 -12.64 -9.27 10.07
N LYS A 176 -11.59 -9.79 10.71
CA LYS A 176 -11.68 -10.94 11.63
C LYS A 176 -11.85 -10.54 13.08
N HIS A 177 -11.34 -9.36 13.46
CA HIS A 177 -11.39 -8.87 14.85
C HIS A 177 -12.67 -8.09 15.17
N ARG A 178 -13.16 -7.28 14.23
CA ARG A 178 -14.30 -6.38 14.35
C ARG A 178 -15.18 -6.39 13.10
N ARG A 179 -15.73 -7.56 12.76
CA ARG A 179 -16.46 -7.80 11.52
C ARG A 179 -17.62 -6.84 11.24
N THR A 180 -18.32 -6.39 12.26
CA THR A 180 -19.50 -5.50 12.16
C THR A 180 -19.19 -4.03 12.43
N ASP A 181 -17.93 -3.67 12.66
CA ASP A 181 -17.53 -2.28 12.86
C ASP A 181 -17.63 -1.48 11.55
N ALA A 182 -18.01 -0.21 11.65
CA ALA A 182 -18.13 0.65 10.48
C ALA A 182 -16.80 0.79 9.72
N SER A 183 -15.66 0.79 10.42
CA SER A 183 -14.35 0.81 9.73
C SER A 183 -14.10 -0.45 8.91
N THR A 184 -14.63 -1.60 9.28
CA THR A 184 -14.56 -2.81 8.44
C THR A 184 -15.32 -2.60 7.15
N LYS A 185 -16.52 -2.03 7.23
CA LYS A 185 -17.31 -1.68 6.06
C LYS A 185 -16.61 -0.63 5.18
N ASP A 186 -16.01 0.38 5.78
CA ASP A 186 -15.26 1.41 5.03
C ASP A 186 -14.16 0.75 4.16
N TYR A 187 -13.38 -0.21 4.72
CA TYR A 187 -12.36 -0.95 3.98
C TYR A 187 -12.95 -1.91 2.94
N GLU A 188 -14.10 -2.53 3.19
CA GLU A 188 -14.81 -3.35 2.20
C GLU A 188 -15.28 -2.51 1.01
N ASP A 189 -15.81 -1.31 1.27
CA ASP A 189 -16.26 -0.40 0.23
C ASP A 189 -15.08 0.19 -0.56
N LEU A 190 -13.97 0.56 0.11
CA LEU A 190 -12.72 0.93 -0.54
C LEU A 190 -12.21 -0.19 -1.47
N THR A 191 -12.25 -1.44 -0.99
CA THR A 191 -11.81 -2.59 -1.80
C THR A 191 -12.65 -2.72 -3.07
N LYS A 192 -13.97 -2.58 -2.99
CA LYS A 192 -14.86 -2.63 -4.17
C LYS A 192 -14.57 -1.50 -5.15
N GLU A 193 -14.37 -0.28 -4.63
CA GLU A 193 -14.07 0.89 -5.46
C GLU A 193 -12.75 0.71 -6.20
N VAL A 194 -11.70 0.23 -5.51
CA VAL A 194 -10.39 -0.05 -6.13
C VAL A 194 -10.48 -1.15 -7.17
N LEU A 195 -11.19 -2.26 -6.88
CA LEU A 195 -11.34 -3.34 -7.85
C LEU A 195 -12.06 -2.88 -9.12
N ALA A 196 -13.04 -1.99 -9.01
CA ALA A 196 -13.75 -1.42 -10.17
C ALA A 196 -12.88 -0.49 -11.02
N LEU A 197 -11.75 0.03 -10.50
CA LEU A 197 -10.77 0.80 -11.28
C LEU A 197 -9.84 -0.10 -12.09
N MET A 198 -9.69 -1.36 -11.69
CA MET A 198 -8.78 -2.34 -12.30
C MET A 198 -9.46 -3.24 -13.34
N GLU A 199 -10.80 -3.13 -13.51
CA GLU A 199 -11.59 -3.83 -14.52
C GLU A 199 -11.62 -3.04 -15.85
#